data_1067e434980cee33cc73135227420747
#
_entry.id   1067e434980cee33cc73135227420747
#
_cell.length_a   1.000
_cell.length_b   1.000
_cell.length_c   1.000
_cell.angle_alpha   90.00
_cell.angle_beta   90.00
_cell.angle_gamma   90.00
#
_symmetry.space_group_name_H-M   'P 1'
#
loop_
_entity.id
_entity.type
_entity.pdbx_description
1 polymer ?
#
loop_
_entity_poly.entity_id
_entity_poly.type
_entity_poly.pdbx_seq_one_letter_code
_entity_poly.pdbx_strand_id
1 'polypeptide(L)'
;GVNVIEHDLNRGLESFASNSFEIVVMTETLQSVKAPDQLLLEMLRIGNECIVSFPNFGNWRCRLQISMGKMPISPHLPNNWFDTPNIHLCTCHDFEILCKSLNINIVEKRYVNSQHDSRPFIKVAPNLLSAFAFYRLGKS
;
A
#
# COMPACT_ATOMS: atom_id res chain seq x y z
N GLY A 1 -2.96 -28.57 0.67
CA GLY A 1 -1.69 -27.85 0.67
C GLY A 1 -1.84 -26.51 -0.03
N VAL A 2 -0.98 -25.56 0.28
CA VAL A 2 -0.93 -24.26 -0.41
C VAL A 2 0.11 -24.35 -1.52
N ASN A 3 -0.25 -23.98 -2.74
CA ASN A 3 0.72 -23.89 -3.83
C ASN A 3 1.58 -22.63 -3.63
N VAL A 4 2.89 -22.82 -3.58
CA VAL A 4 3.86 -21.73 -3.44
C VAL A 4 4.66 -21.62 -4.74
N ILE A 5 4.71 -20.40 -5.29
CA ILE A 5 5.50 -20.07 -6.48
C ILE A 5 6.45 -18.95 -6.09
N GLU A 6 7.74 -19.15 -6.28
CA GLU A 6 8.73 -18.11 -6.15
C GLU A 6 8.67 -17.20 -7.39
N HIS A 7 8.42 -15.90 -7.19
CA HIS A 7 8.29 -14.93 -8.28
C HIS A 7 8.79 -13.55 -7.88
N ASP A 8 9.57 -12.91 -8.73
CA ASP A 8 10.00 -11.53 -8.56
C ASP A 8 8.95 -10.56 -9.09
N LEU A 9 8.27 -9.84 -8.20
CA LEU A 9 7.23 -8.87 -8.55
C LEU A 9 7.71 -7.74 -9.49
N ASN A 10 9.01 -7.45 -9.52
CA ASN A 10 9.57 -6.46 -10.44
C ASN A 10 9.62 -6.94 -11.90
N ARG A 11 9.36 -8.21 -12.16
CA ARG A 11 9.22 -8.79 -13.51
C ARG A 11 7.77 -8.81 -14.01
N GLY A 12 6.85 -8.19 -13.25
CA GLY A 12 5.42 -8.22 -13.56
C GLY A 12 4.76 -9.57 -13.24
N LEU A 13 3.52 -9.74 -13.66
CA LEU A 13 2.71 -10.94 -13.40
C LEU A 13 2.28 -11.64 -14.70
N GLU A 14 3.04 -11.49 -15.77
CA GLU A 14 2.73 -12.02 -17.12
C GLU A 14 2.54 -13.55 -17.15
N SER A 15 3.18 -14.28 -16.23
CA SER A 15 3.04 -15.73 -16.10
C SER A 15 1.65 -16.19 -15.64
N PHE A 16 0.82 -15.26 -15.14
CA PHE A 16 -0.53 -15.53 -14.69
C PHE A 16 -1.56 -15.07 -15.73
N ALA A 17 -2.55 -15.91 -16.01
CA ALA A 17 -3.63 -15.57 -16.93
C ALA A 17 -4.53 -14.46 -16.36
N SER A 18 -5.14 -13.67 -17.24
CA SER A 18 -6.12 -12.65 -16.82
C SER A 18 -7.33 -13.31 -16.16
N ASN A 19 -7.87 -12.67 -15.10
CA ASN A 19 -9.02 -13.12 -14.33
C ASN A 19 -8.87 -14.55 -13.76
N SER A 20 -7.65 -14.95 -13.43
CA SER A 20 -7.36 -16.28 -12.87
C SER A 20 -7.58 -16.36 -11.35
N PHE A 21 -7.77 -15.21 -10.70
CA PHE A 21 -8.01 -15.13 -9.27
C PHE A 21 -9.25 -14.27 -8.95
N GLU A 22 -9.98 -14.62 -7.90
CA GLU A 22 -11.06 -13.78 -7.40
C GLU A 22 -10.52 -12.52 -6.72
N ILE A 23 -9.56 -12.71 -5.82
CA ILE A 23 -8.91 -11.63 -5.07
C ILE A 23 -7.40 -11.84 -5.07
N VAL A 24 -6.67 -10.77 -5.34
CA VAL A 24 -5.21 -10.71 -5.22
C VAL A 24 -4.86 -9.85 -4.01
N VAL A 25 -4.05 -10.36 -3.10
CA VAL A 25 -3.69 -9.66 -1.86
C VAL A 25 -2.20 -9.35 -1.85
N MET A 26 -1.87 -8.08 -1.59
CA MET A 26 -0.50 -7.62 -1.41
C MET A 26 -0.41 -6.74 -0.16
N THR A 27 0.30 -7.23 0.84
CA THR A 27 0.44 -6.53 2.12
C THR A 27 1.87 -6.00 2.30
N GLU A 28 1.99 -4.71 2.65
CA GLU A 28 3.26 -4.05 3.01
C GLU A 28 4.40 -4.24 2.00
N THR A 29 4.07 -4.41 0.72
CA THR A 29 5.04 -4.69 -0.35
C THR A 29 5.08 -3.57 -1.40
N LEU A 30 3.97 -2.83 -1.56
CA LEU A 30 3.82 -1.81 -2.59
C LEU A 30 4.97 -0.78 -2.59
N GLN A 31 5.44 -0.40 -1.40
CA GLN A 31 6.53 0.58 -1.23
C GLN A 31 7.92 0.03 -1.58
N SER A 32 8.04 -1.28 -1.79
CA SER A 32 9.34 -1.95 -2.05
C SER A 32 9.52 -2.37 -3.51
N VAL A 33 8.49 -2.24 -4.35
CA VAL A 33 8.55 -2.57 -5.78
C VAL A 33 8.94 -1.36 -6.62
N LYS A 34 9.61 -1.60 -7.75
CA LYS A 34 10.12 -0.53 -8.62
C LYS A 34 9.04 0.24 -9.38
N ALA A 35 7.98 -0.44 -9.80
CA ALA A 35 6.87 0.12 -10.58
C ALA A 35 5.51 -0.25 -9.94
N PRO A 36 5.13 0.41 -8.82
CA PRO A 36 3.91 0.08 -8.10
C PRO A 36 2.64 0.34 -8.91
N ASP A 37 2.66 1.33 -9.78
CA ASP A 37 1.58 1.67 -10.71
C ASP A 37 1.29 0.52 -11.69
N GLN A 38 2.32 0.00 -12.33
CA GLN A 38 2.19 -1.13 -13.25
C GLN A 38 1.77 -2.41 -12.51
N LEU A 39 2.33 -2.65 -11.32
CA LEU A 39 1.98 -3.81 -10.52
C LEU A 39 0.50 -3.80 -10.10
N LEU A 40 -0.06 -2.65 -9.73
CA LEU A 40 -1.48 -2.51 -9.41
C LEU A 40 -2.38 -2.88 -10.61
N LEU A 41 -2.02 -2.43 -11.80
CA LEU A 41 -2.76 -2.78 -13.03
C LEU A 41 -2.66 -4.29 -13.33
N GLU A 42 -1.48 -4.88 -13.17
CA GLU A 42 -1.29 -6.32 -13.35
C GLU A 42 -2.05 -7.15 -12.30
N MET A 43 -2.07 -6.72 -11.04
CA MET A 43 -2.89 -7.36 -10.00
C MET A 43 -4.37 -7.36 -10.37
N LEU A 44 -4.88 -6.24 -10.88
CA LEU A 44 -6.27 -6.13 -11.36
C LEU A 44 -6.49 -6.85 -12.69
N ARG A 45 -5.44 -7.07 -13.52
CA ARG A 45 -5.54 -7.91 -14.71
C ARG A 45 -5.75 -9.37 -14.35
N ILE A 46 -4.98 -9.90 -13.40
CA ILE A 46 -5.04 -11.32 -13.00
C ILE A 46 -6.17 -11.61 -12.01
N GLY A 47 -6.60 -10.61 -11.21
CA GLY A 47 -7.69 -10.71 -10.25
C GLY A 47 -8.91 -9.87 -10.61
N ASN A 48 -10.06 -10.22 -10.05
CA ASN A 48 -11.27 -9.40 -10.16
C ASN A 48 -11.18 -8.19 -9.23
N GLU A 49 -10.61 -8.39 -8.06
CA GLU A 49 -10.35 -7.37 -7.05
C GLU A 49 -8.93 -7.55 -6.50
N CYS A 50 -8.37 -6.47 -5.95
CA CYS A 50 -7.15 -6.61 -5.17
C CYS A 50 -7.24 -5.87 -3.84
N ILE A 51 -6.55 -6.40 -2.84
CA ILE A 51 -6.39 -5.79 -1.53
C ILE A 51 -4.93 -5.42 -1.37
N VAL A 52 -4.68 -4.14 -1.10
CA VAL A 52 -3.33 -3.63 -0.87
C VAL A 52 -3.25 -2.96 0.49
N SER A 53 -2.11 -3.08 1.14
CA SER A 53 -1.81 -2.31 2.36
C SER A 53 -0.41 -1.75 2.32
N PHE A 54 -0.26 -0.60 2.96
CA PHE A 54 1.03 0.07 3.11
C PHE A 54 1.07 0.94 4.36
N PRO A 55 2.27 1.21 4.92
CA PRO A 55 2.45 2.17 6.00
C PRO A 55 2.22 3.59 5.48
N ASN A 56 1.38 4.35 6.19
CA ASN A 56 1.07 5.72 5.84
C ASN A 56 2.18 6.68 6.30
N PHE A 57 3.00 7.13 5.37
CA PHE A 57 4.04 8.12 5.65
C PHE A 57 3.48 9.53 5.97
N GLY A 58 2.21 9.78 5.62
CA GLY A 58 1.49 11.01 5.99
C GLY A 58 1.07 11.13 7.45
N ASN A 59 1.35 10.11 8.28
CA ASN A 59 1.05 10.10 9.71
C ASN A 59 1.71 11.28 10.44
N TRP A 60 1.04 11.84 11.45
CA TRP A 60 1.51 13.02 12.18
C TRP A 60 2.89 12.83 12.82
N ARG A 61 3.23 11.61 13.27
CA ARG A 61 4.56 11.30 13.84
C ARG A 61 5.66 11.40 12.79
N CYS A 62 5.40 10.92 11.57
CA CYS A 62 6.32 11.06 10.45
C CYS A 62 6.53 12.54 10.11
N ARG A 63 5.44 13.29 10.01
CA ARG A 63 5.49 14.74 9.73
C ARG A 63 6.28 15.50 10.79
N LEU A 64 6.09 15.17 12.07
CA LEU A 64 6.83 15.80 13.18
C LEU A 64 8.33 15.49 13.09
N GLN A 65 8.70 14.26 12.79
CA GLN A 65 10.12 13.90 12.64
C GLN A 65 10.76 14.63 11.45
N ILE A 66 10.06 14.73 10.32
CA ILE A 66 10.54 15.50 9.15
C ILE A 66 10.68 16.98 9.48
N SER A 67 9.72 17.58 10.19
CA SER A 67 9.81 18.99 10.59
C SER A 67 10.99 19.28 11.54
N MET A 68 11.46 18.25 12.25
CA MET A 68 12.69 18.31 13.07
C MET A 68 13.97 17.96 12.28
N GLY A 69 13.88 17.81 10.96
CA GLY A 69 15.02 17.47 10.10
C GLY A 69 15.48 16.02 10.17
N LYS A 70 14.61 15.10 10.61
CA LYS A 70 14.91 13.67 10.74
C LYS A 70 14.06 12.82 9.81
N MET A 71 14.65 11.81 9.18
CA MET A 71 13.86 10.79 8.48
C MET A 71 13.06 9.96 9.49
N PRO A 72 11.78 9.70 9.22
CA PRO A 72 10.92 9.01 10.14
C PRO A 72 11.35 7.56 10.41
N ILE A 73 11.41 7.22 11.69
CA ILE A 73 11.55 5.86 12.18
C ILE A 73 10.35 5.58 13.08
N SER A 74 9.68 4.47 12.85
CA SER A 74 8.51 4.04 13.63
C SER A 74 8.49 2.51 13.72
N PRO A 75 7.63 1.91 14.55
CA PRO A 75 7.47 0.45 14.57
C PRO A 75 7.16 -0.16 13.20
N HIS A 76 6.59 0.62 12.28
CA HIS A 76 6.18 0.19 10.94
C HIS A 76 7.15 0.62 9.84
N LEU A 77 8.10 1.50 10.18
CA LEU A 77 9.22 1.94 9.36
C LEU A 77 10.47 1.87 10.22
N PRO A 78 10.92 0.65 10.61
CA PRO A 78 11.94 0.48 11.63
C PRO A 78 13.36 0.75 11.13
N ASN A 79 13.55 0.76 9.82
CA ASN A 79 14.86 0.85 9.20
C ASN A 79 15.34 2.30 9.07
N ASN A 80 16.63 2.51 9.08
CA ASN A 80 17.23 3.78 8.74
C ASN A 80 17.05 4.08 7.24
N TRP A 81 17.15 5.35 6.86
CA TRP A 81 16.98 5.79 5.47
C TRP A 81 17.95 5.13 4.48
N PHE A 82 19.11 4.69 4.93
CA PHE A 82 20.16 4.05 4.12
C PHE A 82 20.08 2.51 4.12
N ASP A 83 19.23 1.91 4.97
CA ASP A 83 19.12 0.46 5.18
C ASP A 83 17.65 0.01 5.15
N THR A 84 16.87 0.60 4.26
CA THR A 84 15.47 0.30 4.12
C THR A 84 15.17 -0.39 2.79
N PRO A 85 14.35 -1.45 2.75
CA PRO A 85 13.83 -2.02 1.51
C PRO A 85 12.78 -1.11 0.86
N ASN A 86 12.26 -0.11 1.59
CA ASN A 86 11.21 0.77 1.10
C ASN A 86 11.82 1.85 0.21
N ILE A 87 11.60 1.73 -1.09
CA ILE A 87 12.09 2.68 -2.10
C ILE A 87 11.07 3.79 -2.42
N HIS A 88 9.80 3.59 -2.06
CA HIS A 88 8.73 4.57 -2.20
C HIS A 88 8.10 4.88 -0.85
N LEU A 89 7.89 6.16 -0.58
CA LEU A 89 7.18 6.63 0.59
C LEU A 89 5.79 7.08 0.16
N CYS A 90 4.76 6.39 0.65
CA CYS A 90 3.39 6.59 0.21
C CYS A 90 2.54 7.21 1.32
N THR A 91 1.68 8.16 0.96
CA THR A 91 0.60 8.65 1.82
C THR A 91 -0.74 8.15 1.31
N CYS A 92 -1.76 8.11 2.19
CA CYS A 92 -3.12 7.76 1.76
C CYS A 92 -3.60 8.66 0.63
N HIS A 93 -3.28 9.95 0.70
CA HIS A 93 -3.69 10.94 -0.30
C HIS A 93 -3.05 10.67 -1.67
N ASP A 94 -1.73 10.46 -1.70
CA ASP A 94 -1.00 10.21 -2.95
C ASP A 94 -1.43 8.89 -3.60
N PHE A 95 -1.71 7.87 -2.79
CA PHE A 95 -2.22 6.60 -3.28
C PHE A 95 -3.60 6.75 -3.94
N GLU A 96 -4.49 7.55 -3.36
CA GLU A 96 -5.81 7.83 -3.95
C GLU A 96 -5.70 8.62 -5.26
N ILE A 97 -4.75 9.56 -5.36
CA ILE A 97 -4.44 10.25 -6.61
C ILE A 97 -3.94 9.26 -7.67
N LEU A 98 -3.04 8.35 -7.30
CA LEU A 98 -2.55 7.32 -8.19
C LEU A 98 -3.69 6.42 -8.69
N CYS A 99 -4.55 5.91 -7.82
CA CYS A 99 -5.71 5.12 -8.22
C CYS A 99 -6.60 5.87 -9.21
N LYS A 100 -6.86 7.14 -8.96
CA LYS A 100 -7.64 8.00 -9.86
C LYS A 100 -6.98 8.15 -11.23
N SER A 101 -5.66 8.37 -11.26
CA SER A 101 -4.91 8.53 -12.53
C SER A 101 -4.88 7.25 -13.37
N LEU A 102 -4.95 6.09 -12.73
CA LEU A 102 -4.99 4.78 -13.37
C LEU A 102 -6.42 4.27 -13.65
N ASN A 103 -7.45 5.08 -13.39
CA ASN A 103 -8.86 4.67 -13.46
C ASN A 103 -9.17 3.41 -12.63
N ILE A 104 -8.52 3.26 -11.48
CA ILE A 104 -8.79 2.17 -10.54
C ILE A 104 -9.92 2.58 -9.59
N ASN A 105 -10.95 1.75 -9.49
CA ASN A 105 -12.04 1.97 -8.56
C ASN A 105 -11.64 1.55 -7.14
N ILE A 106 -11.75 2.47 -6.18
CA ILE A 106 -11.54 2.17 -4.76
C ILE A 106 -12.88 1.72 -4.17
N VAL A 107 -13.03 0.42 -3.94
CA VAL A 107 -14.26 -0.19 -3.41
C VAL A 107 -14.41 0.07 -1.92
N GLU A 108 -13.33 -0.09 -1.17
CA GLU A 108 -13.34 0.07 0.30
C GLU A 108 -12.00 0.62 0.78
N LYS A 109 -12.05 1.43 1.84
CA LYS A 109 -10.88 1.98 2.53
C LYS A 109 -10.97 1.64 4.02
N ARG A 110 -9.88 1.15 4.60
CA ARG A 110 -9.75 0.95 6.04
C ARG A 110 -8.45 1.56 6.54
N TYR A 111 -8.55 2.27 7.64
CA TYR A 111 -7.45 2.97 8.26
C TYR A 111 -7.29 2.49 9.70
N VAL A 112 -6.07 2.16 10.07
CA VAL A 112 -5.77 1.63 11.40
C VAL A 112 -4.61 2.38 12.04
N ASN A 113 -4.58 2.35 13.38
CA ASN A 113 -3.46 2.87 14.16
C ASN A 113 -2.30 1.86 14.19
N SER A 114 -1.26 2.19 14.95
CA SER A 114 -0.09 1.32 15.15
C SER A 114 -0.38 0.01 15.90
N GLN A 115 -1.56 -0.16 16.45
CA GLN A 115 -2.02 -1.38 17.11
C GLN A 115 -2.99 -2.17 16.23
N HIS A 116 -3.15 -1.77 14.97
CA HIS A 116 -4.12 -2.32 14.00
C HIS A 116 -5.59 -2.14 14.41
N ASP A 117 -5.87 -1.21 15.35
CA ASP A 117 -7.22 -0.86 15.73
C ASP A 117 -7.80 0.20 14.79
N SER A 118 -9.03 0.01 14.37
CA SER A 118 -9.80 1.02 13.64
C SER A 118 -10.63 1.84 14.62
N ARG A 119 -10.19 3.05 14.92
CA ARG A 119 -10.89 3.95 15.83
C ARG A 119 -11.67 5.02 15.06
N PRO A 120 -12.87 5.42 15.52
CA PRO A 120 -13.72 6.38 14.80
C PRO A 120 -13.02 7.70 14.43
N PHE A 121 -12.18 8.23 15.31
CA PHE A 121 -11.48 9.50 15.07
C PHE A 121 -10.45 9.42 13.92
N ILE A 122 -9.91 8.22 13.59
CA ILE A 122 -8.99 8.06 12.45
C ILE A 122 -9.70 8.39 11.14
N LYS A 123 -11.00 8.13 11.05
CA LYS A 123 -11.81 8.43 9.86
C LYS A 123 -11.97 9.92 9.58
N VAL A 124 -11.79 10.78 10.59
CA VAL A 124 -11.92 12.24 10.45
C VAL A 124 -10.73 12.83 9.67
N ALA A 125 -9.52 12.33 9.94
CA ALA A 125 -8.30 12.77 9.25
C ALA A 125 -7.37 11.57 8.98
N PRO A 126 -7.76 10.64 8.09
CA PRO A 126 -7.08 9.37 7.92
C PRO A 126 -5.62 9.53 7.51
N ASN A 127 -5.32 10.47 6.62
CA ASN A 127 -3.96 10.74 6.17
C ASN A 127 -3.03 11.26 7.29
N LEU A 128 -3.59 11.83 8.35
CA LEU A 128 -2.83 12.35 9.49
C LEU A 128 -2.75 11.35 10.63
N LEU A 129 -3.82 10.60 10.88
CA LEU A 129 -4.00 9.81 12.10
C LEU A 129 -3.76 8.32 11.91
N SER A 130 -3.87 7.78 10.68
CA SER A 130 -3.61 6.36 10.44
C SER A 130 -2.12 6.05 10.37
N ALA A 131 -1.75 4.89 10.90
CA ALA A 131 -0.42 4.33 10.74
C ALA A 131 -0.32 3.45 9.50
N PHE A 132 -1.41 2.70 9.20
CA PHE A 132 -1.57 1.89 8.00
C PHE A 132 -2.87 2.21 7.28
N ALA A 133 -2.83 2.00 5.98
CA ALA A 133 -4.00 2.04 5.12
C ALA A 133 -4.17 0.70 4.40
N PHE A 134 -5.43 0.27 4.28
CA PHE A 134 -5.86 -0.89 3.52
C PHE A 134 -6.87 -0.43 2.49
N TYR A 135 -6.67 -0.84 1.25
CA TYR A 135 -7.55 -0.52 0.15
C TYR A 135 -8.00 -1.78 -0.57
N ARG A 136 -9.30 -1.92 -0.76
CA ARG A 136 -9.89 -2.88 -1.68
C ARG A 136 -10.18 -2.17 -2.98
N LEU A 137 -9.60 -2.66 -4.04
CA LEU A 137 -9.61 -2.06 -5.36
C LEU A 137 -10.32 -2.99 -6.33
N GLY A 138 -11.05 -2.40 -7.27
CA GLY A 138 -11.73 -3.10 -8.35
C GLY A 138 -11.46 -2.46 -9.70
N LYS A 139 -11.82 -3.16 -10.75
CA LYS A 139 -11.84 -2.62 -12.12
C LYS A 139 -12.89 -1.52 -12.23
N SER A 140 -12.64 -0.51 -13.03
CA SER A 140 -13.63 0.52 -13.40
C SER A 140 -14.58 0.01 -14.45
#